data_bd507de52408e74084751546db7f2058
#
_entry.id   bd507de52408e74084751546db7f2058
#
_cell.length_a   1.000
_cell.length_b   1.000
_cell.length_c   1.000
_cell.angle_alpha   90.00
_cell.angle_beta   90.00
_cell.angle_gamma   90.00
#
_symmetry.space_group_name_H-M   'P 1'
#
loop_
_entity.id
_entity.type
_entity.pdbx_description
1 polymer ?
#
loop_
_entity_poly.entity_id
_entity_poly.type
_entity_poly.pdbx_seq_one_letter_code
_entity_poly.pdbx_strand_id
1 'polypeptide(L)'
;GLSCRYCHAAVERAGYAGFPPTETCMTCHTYIKPTSSLLAPVRASWEKGEPLRWNRVINLPDFVYFNHSAHVNKGIGCAECHGRVDQMAVVYQPQAFTMKFCLDCHRNPTARLRPKEEVMNMAYTPPADQKELGKRLAELYHVRSPAALSDCSTCHR
;
A
#
# COMPACT_ATOMS: atom_id res chain seq x y z
N GLY A 1 -3.72 -6.59 15.02
CA GLY A 1 -4.10 -6.97 13.66
C GLY A 1 -2.95 -7.66 12.94
N LEU A 2 -3.24 -8.30 11.84
CA LEU A 2 -2.23 -8.93 10.98
C LEU A 2 -1.45 -7.85 10.23
N SER A 3 -0.13 -7.97 10.14
CA SER A 3 0.69 -7.04 9.36
C SER A 3 0.37 -7.12 7.86
N CYS A 4 0.32 -5.99 7.18
CA CYS A 4 0.14 -5.94 5.72
C CYS A 4 1.22 -6.75 4.97
N ARG A 5 2.43 -6.81 5.51
CA ARG A 5 3.56 -7.58 4.97
C ARG A 5 3.30 -9.09 4.91
N TYR A 6 2.41 -9.61 5.75
CA TYR A 6 2.09 -11.03 5.74
C TYR A 6 1.47 -11.45 4.41
N CYS A 7 0.59 -10.62 3.86
CA CYS A 7 -0.05 -10.86 2.56
C CYS A 7 0.70 -10.16 1.40
N HIS A 8 1.28 -8.98 1.64
CA HIS A 8 1.97 -8.18 0.63
C HIS A 8 3.49 -8.21 0.84
N ALA A 9 4.08 -9.41 0.81
CA ALA A 9 5.48 -9.66 1.18
C ALA A 9 6.50 -8.95 0.28
N ALA A 10 6.12 -8.54 -0.94
CA ALA A 10 6.99 -7.87 -1.89
C ALA A 10 6.97 -6.34 -1.78
N VAL A 11 6.07 -5.74 -0.96
CA VAL A 11 5.78 -4.30 -0.96
C VAL A 11 7.00 -3.40 -0.70
N GLU A 12 7.98 -3.87 0.06
CA GLU A 12 9.20 -3.13 0.36
C GLU A 12 10.33 -3.36 -0.65
N ARG A 13 10.19 -4.34 -1.54
CA ARG A 13 11.26 -4.78 -2.45
C ARG A 13 10.91 -4.64 -3.93
N ALA A 14 9.63 -4.56 -4.26
CA ALA A 14 9.18 -4.54 -5.64
C ALA A 14 8.21 -3.38 -5.92
N GLY A 15 8.08 -3.03 -7.19
CA GLY A 15 7.09 -2.04 -7.64
C GLY A 15 5.66 -2.48 -7.40
N TYR A 16 5.40 -3.77 -7.50
CA TYR A 16 4.11 -4.39 -7.26
C TYR A 16 4.09 -5.09 -5.91
N ALA A 17 3.09 -4.79 -5.08
CA ALA A 17 2.97 -5.35 -3.73
C ALA A 17 2.68 -6.86 -3.70
N GLY A 18 2.12 -7.38 -4.79
CA GLY A 18 1.73 -8.78 -4.93
C GLY A 18 0.41 -9.13 -4.25
N PHE A 19 -0.14 -10.27 -4.65
CA PHE A 19 -1.22 -10.96 -3.95
C PHE A 19 -0.67 -12.22 -3.29
N PRO A 20 -1.15 -12.58 -2.10
CA PRO A 20 -0.72 -13.81 -1.45
C PRO A 20 -1.27 -15.03 -2.21
N PRO A 21 -0.53 -16.15 -2.26
CA PRO A 21 -1.08 -17.42 -2.71
C PRO A 21 -2.14 -17.89 -1.71
N THR A 22 -3.06 -18.75 -2.16
CA THR A 22 -4.16 -19.28 -1.34
C THR A 22 -3.66 -19.97 -0.06
N GLU A 23 -2.48 -20.62 -0.14
CA GLU A 23 -1.80 -21.23 0.99
C GLU A 23 -1.63 -20.25 2.17
N THR A 24 -1.25 -19.01 1.90
CA THR A 24 -1.10 -17.97 2.94
C THR A 24 -2.41 -17.74 3.70
N CYS A 25 -3.55 -17.79 3.03
CA CYS A 25 -4.86 -17.69 3.67
C CYS A 25 -5.16 -18.93 4.52
N MET A 26 -4.87 -20.11 3.97
CA MET A 26 -5.17 -21.38 4.60
C MET A 26 -4.30 -21.69 5.81
N THR A 27 -3.13 -21.05 5.96
CA THR A 27 -2.32 -21.14 7.19
C THR A 27 -3.14 -20.85 8.45
N CYS A 28 -4.09 -19.92 8.37
CA CYS A 28 -4.99 -19.59 9.49
C CYS A 28 -6.40 -20.13 9.28
N HIS A 29 -6.94 -20.04 8.05
CA HIS A 29 -8.35 -20.32 7.81
C HIS A 29 -8.69 -21.81 7.72
N THR A 30 -7.73 -22.69 7.83
CA THR A 30 -7.95 -24.11 8.15
C THR A 30 -8.57 -24.29 9.54
N TYR A 31 -8.24 -23.39 10.48
CA TYR A 31 -8.72 -23.48 11.88
C TYR A 31 -9.62 -22.31 12.26
N ILE A 32 -9.37 -21.12 11.71
CA ILE A 32 -10.13 -19.89 12.01
C ILE A 32 -11.24 -19.73 10.98
N LYS A 33 -12.51 -19.80 11.45
CA LYS A 33 -13.71 -19.71 10.62
C LYS A 33 -13.71 -20.72 9.45
N PRO A 34 -13.39 -22.01 9.68
CA PRO A 34 -13.20 -23.00 8.61
C PRO A 34 -14.46 -23.23 7.76
N THR A 35 -15.65 -22.99 8.34
CA THR A 35 -16.95 -23.21 7.67
C THR A 35 -17.62 -21.93 7.16
N SER A 36 -16.94 -20.77 7.26
CA SER A 36 -17.52 -19.49 6.81
C SER A 36 -17.82 -19.52 5.30
N SER A 37 -19.03 -19.12 4.93
CA SER A 37 -19.43 -18.99 3.52
C SER A 37 -18.60 -17.94 2.76
N LEU A 38 -18.14 -16.89 3.46
CA LEU A 38 -17.28 -15.86 2.88
C LEU A 38 -15.92 -16.39 2.46
N LEU A 39 -15.46 -17.49 3.07
CA LEU A 39 -14.19 -18.14 2.74
C LEU A 39 -14.35 -19.33 1.78
N ALA A 40 -15.57 -19.61 1.31
CA ALA A 40 -15.81 -20.70 0.37
C ALA A 40 -14.96 -20.60 -0.91
N PRO A 41 -14.77 -19.42 -1.55
CA PRO A 41 -13.90 -19.30 -2.71
C PRO A 41 -12.42 -19.62 -2.41
N VAL A 42 -11.95 -19.26 -1.21
CA VAL A 42 -10.58 -19.53 -0.77
C VAL A 42 -10.36 -21.04 -0.59
N ARG A 43 -11.30 -21.72 0.08
CA ARG A 43 -11.25 -23.18 0.25
C ARG A 43 -11.30 -23.90 -1.10
N ALA A 44 -12.23 -23.51 -1.97
CA ALA A 44 -12.34 -24.10 -3.30
C ALA A 44 -11.07 -23.94 -4.14
N SER A 45 -10.43 -22.76 -4.07
CA SER A 45 -9.14 -22.50 -4.69
C SER A 45 -8.06 -23.45 -4.14
N TRP A 46 -8.01 -23.63 -2.84
CA TRP A 46 -7.07 -24.52 -2.17
C TRP A 46 -7.27 -25.99 -2.55
N GLU A 47 -8.51 -26.48 -2.47
CA GLU A 47 -8.87 -27.86 -2.77
C GLU A 47 -8.60 -28.27 -4.22
N LYS A 48 -8.82 -27.32 -5.14
CA LYS A 48 -8.61 -27.57 -6.58
C LYS A 48 -7.20 -27.29 -7.06
N GLY A 49 -6.36 -26.61 -6.25
CA GLY A 49 -5.05 -26.11 -6.69
C GLY A 49 -5.15 -25.02 -7.76
N GLU A 50 -6.28 -24.32 -7.86
CA GLU A 50 -6.51 -23.24 -8.82
C GLU A 50 -6.28 -21.87 -8.17
N PRO A 51 -5.69 -20.90 -8.91
CA PRO A 51 -5.49 -19.54 -8.37
C PRO A 51 -6.82 -18.87 -8.00
N LEU A 52 -6.85 -18.21 -6.84
CA LEU A 52 -7.97 -17.35 -6.48
C LEU A 52 -8.03 -16.14 -7.41
N ARG A 53 -9.19 -15.90 -7.99
CA ARG A 53 -9.41 -14.73 -8.86
C ARG A 53 -9.65 -13.49 -8.01
N TRP A 54 -8.73 -12.52 -8.11
CA TRP A 54 -8.83 -11.25 -7.42
C TRP A 54 -9.46 -10.18 -8.32
N ASN A 55 -10.37 -9.40 -7.77
CA ASN A 55 -10.82 -8.16 -8.40
C ASN A 55 -9.81 -7.06 -8.09
N ARG A 56 -9.19 -6.49 -9.12
CA ARG A 56 -8.26 -5.38 -8.97
C ARG A 56 -9.05 -4.10 -8.70
N VAL A 57 -9.00 -3.61 -7.45
CA VAL A 57 -9.76 -2.43 -7.02
C VAL A 57 -9.07 -1.14 -7.43
N ILE A 58 -7.73 -1.10 -7.37
CA ILE A 58 -6.93 0.06 -7.76
C ILE A 58 -6.17 -0.30 -9.03
N ASN A 59 -6.42 0.45 -10.09
CA ASN A 59 -5.77 0.27 -11.38
C ASN A 59 -5.33 1.62 -11.93
N LEU A 60 -4.02 1.77 -12.14
CA LEU A 60 -3.45 2.92 -12.85
C LEU A 60 -3.35 2.60 -14.33
N PRO A 61 -3.43 3.61 -15.22
CA PRO A 61 -3.15 3.41 -16.65
C PRO A 61 -1.74 2.85 -16.88
N ASP A 62 -1.56 2.06 -17.93
CA ASP A 62 -0.30 1.36 -18.22
C ASP A 62 0.89 2.31 -18.47
N PHE A 63 0.64 3.55 -18.83
CA PHE A 63 1.68 4.58 -18.99
C PHE A 63 2.09 5.26 -17.67
N VAL A 64 1.52 4.84 -16.52
CA VAL A 64 1.89 5.35 -15.18
C VAL A 64 2.67 4.27 -14.43
N TYR A 65 3.94 4.54 -14.20
CA TYR A 65 4.85 3.62 -13.49
C TYR A 65 4.88 3.94 -12.01
N PHE A 66 4.09 3.21 -11.25
CA PHE A 66 4.07 3.30 -9.79
C PHE A 66 4.95 2.21 -9.17
N ASN A 67 5.72 2.60 -8.15
CA ASN A 67 6.56 1.67 -7.42
C ASN A 67 6.28 1.74 -5.92
N HIS A 68 5.69 0.66 -5.35
CA HIS A 68 5.41 0.57 -3.92
C HIS A 68 6.67 0.68 -3.08
N SER A 69 7.74 -0.04 -3.43
CA SER A 69 8.95 -0.07 -2.61
C SER A 69 9.59 1.31 -2.48
N ALA A 70 9.52 2.14 -3.53
CA ALA A 70 10.01 3.50 -3.50
C ALA A 70 9.25 4.37 -2.47
N HIS A 71 7.93 4.19 -2.33
CA HIS A 71 7.10 4.96 -1.40
C HIS A 71 7.22 4.44 0.03
N VAL A 72 7.11 3.13 0.22
CA VAL A 72 7.17 2.48 1.54
C VAL A 72 8.52 2.73 2.21
N ASN A 73 9.64 2.56 1.46
CA ASN A 73 10.98 2.79 1.98
C ASN A 73 11.31 4.27 2.24
N LYS A 74 10.50 5.20 1.71
CA LYS A 74 10.61 6.64 1.99
C LYS A 74 9.62 7.12 3.04
N GLY A 75 8.94 6.21 3.74
CA GLY A 75 8.08 6.56 4.88
C GLY A 75 6.69 7.06 4.49
N ILE A 76 6.17 6.67 3.32
CA ILE A 76 4.77 6.94 2.95
C ILE A 76 3.89 5.81 3.49
N GLY A 77 2.92 6.16 4.33
CA GLY A 77 2.00 5.20 4.94
C GLY A 77 0.99 4.63 3.95
N CYS A 78 0.65 3.35 4.13
CA CYS A 78 -0.31 2.66 3.27
C CYS A 78 -1.67 3.37 3.24
N ALA A 79 -2.11 3.91 4.37
CA ALA A 79 -3.38 4.63 4.50
C ALA A 79 -3.48 5.90 3.65
N GLU A 80 -2.34 6.54 3.27
CA GLU A 80 -2.34 7.74 2.43
C GLU A 80 -2.98 7.49 1.06
N CYS A 81 -2.80 6.28 0.53
CA CYS A 81 -3.35 5.88 -0.77
C CYS A 81 -4.55 4.95 -0.63
N HIS A 82 -4.47 3.98 0.28
CA HIS A 82 -5.45 2.91 0.41
C HIS A 82 -6.57 3.22 1.42
N GLY A 83 -6.49 4.35 2.16
CA GLY A 83 -7.43 4.63 3.24
C GLY A 83 -7.33 3.60 4.36
N ARG A 84 -8.36 3.53 5.19
CA ARG A 84 -8.45 2.64 6.34
C ARG A 84 -8.95 1.25 5.92
N VAL A 85 -8.16 0.52 5.10
CA VAL A 85 -8.54 -0.85 4.63
C VAL A 85 -8.73 -1.82 5.80
N ASP A 86 -8.12 -1.55 6.94
CA ASP A 86 -8.31 -2.29 8.18
C ASP A 86 -9.73 -2.19 8.77
N GLN A 87 -10.52 -1.21 8.32
CA GLN A 87 -11.90 -0.96 8.71
C GLN A 87 -12.91 -1.17 7.58
N MET A 88 -12.44 -1.52 6.37
CA MET A 88 -13.31 -1.76 5.23
C MET A 88 -13.84 -3.19 5.25
N ALA A 89 -15.16 -3.38 5.25
CA ALA A 89 -15.78 -4.70 5.10
C ALA A 89 -15.48 -5.31 3.72
N VAL A 90 -15.47 -4.47 2.69
CA VAL A 90 -15.02 -4.78 1.33
C VAL A 90 -14.10 -3.65 0.91
N VAL A 91 -12.90 -3.99 0.43
CA VAL A 91 -11.93 -2.99 -0.01
C VAL A 91 -12.46 -2.24 -1.23
N TYR A 92 -12.39 -0.92 -1.18
CA TYR A 92 -12.74 -0.02 -2.28
C TYR A 92 -11.61 1.00 -2.49
N GLN A 93 -11.65 1.69 -3.63
CA GLN A 93 -10.71 2.76 -3.93
C GLN A 93 -11.16 4.06 -3.24
N PRO A 94 -10.47 4.52 -2.17
CA PRO A 94 -10.90 5.69 -1.40
C PRO A 94 -10.49 7.02 -2.04
N GLN A 95 -9.52 6.99 -2.96
CA GLN A 95 -8.92 8.16 -3.59
C GLN A 95 -9.03 8.06 -5.11
N ALA A 96 -9.32 9.18 -5.76
CA ALA A 96 -9.17 9.27 -7.21
C ALA A 96 -7.67 9.41 -7.54
N PHE A 97 -7.05 8.35 -8.05
CA PHE A 97 -5.62 8.34 -8.44
C PHE A 97 -5.39 9.13 -9.74
N THR A 98 -5.73 10.41 -9.70
CA THR A 98 -5.45 11.34 -10.79
C THR A 98 -4.00 11.84 -10.72
N MET A 99 -3.52 12.41 -11.82
CA MET A 99 -2.22 13.08 -11.84
C MET A 99 -2.10 14.15 -10.73
N LYS A 100 -3.19 14.90 -10.48
CA LYS A 100 -3.23 15.89 -9.40
C LYS A 100 -2.96 15.26 -8.02
N PHE A 101 -3.58 14.11 -7.71
CA PHE A 101 -3.38 13.40 -6.45
C PHE A 101 -1.90 13.09 -6.20
N CYS A 102 -1.21 12.57 -7.22
CA CYS A 102 0.21 12.25 -7.14
C CYS A 102 1.07 13.51 -6.98
N LEU A 103 0.80 14.54 -7.78
CA LEU A 103 1.55 15.79 -7.76
C LEU A 103 1.35 16.60 -6.48
N ASP A 104 0.19 16.57 -5.85
CA ASP A 104 -0.04 17.24 -4.55
C ASP A 104 0.90 16.71 -3.48
N CYS A 105 1.15 15.38 -3.47
CA CYS A 105 2.12 14.77 -2.58
C CYS A 105 3.58 15.05 -3.03
N HIS A 106 3.90 14.88 -4.30
CA HIS A 106 5.25 15.03 -4.84
C HIS A 106 5.76 16.46 -4.75
N ARG A 107 4.90 17.47 -4.77
CA ARG A 107 5.25 18.89 -4.56
C ARG A 107 5.49 19.25 -3.09
N ASN A 108 4.91 18.47 -2.16
CA ASN A 108 5.08 18.67 -0.72
C ASN A 108 5.18 17.33 0.02
N PRO A 109 6.22 16.52 -0.26
CA PRO A 109 6.33 15.18 0.30
C PRO A 109 6.47 15.16 1.82
N THR A 110 7.10 16.17 2.42
CA THR A 110 7.36 16.26 3.86
C THR A 110 6.08 16.22 4.70
N ALA A 111 4.95 16.70 4.16
CA ALA A 111 3.68 16.69 4.85
C ALA A 111 3.11 15.27 5.09
N ARG A 112 3.57 14.28 4.31
CA ARG A 112 3.05 12.89 4.33
C ARG A 112 4.05 11.86 4.85
N LEU A 113 5.31 12.27 5.09
CA LEU A 113 6.31 11.36 5.61
C LEU A 113 6.04 11.01 7.08
N ARG A 114 6.29 9.76 7.41
CA ARG A 114 6.19 9.24 8.78
C ARG A 114 7.39 8.31 9.07
N PRO A 115 7.68 8.02 10.34
CA PRO A 115 8.66 7.00 10.69
C PRO A 115 8.37 5.67 10.00
N LYS A 116 9.41 4.93 9.59
CA LYS A 116 9.23 3.68 8.82
C LYS A 116 8.44 2.62 9.59
N GLU A 117 8.58 2.59 10.89
CA GLU A 117 7.81 1.74 11.80
C GLU A 117 6.30 2.05 11.77
N GLU A 118 5.93 3.28 11.41
CA GLU A 118 4.56 3.75 11.32
C GLU A 118 3.94 3.61 9.91
N VAL A 119 4.69 3.16 8.93
CA VAL A 119 4.20 3.02 7.54
C VAL A 119 3.01 2.06 7.45
N MET A 120 3.03 0.97 8.23
CA MET A 120 1.95 -0.02 8.27
C MET A 120 0.86 0.31 9.29
N ASN A 121 1.04 1.36 10.10
CA ASN A 121 0.03 1.83 11.04
C ASN A 121 -1.06 2.59 10.29
N MET A 122 -2.21 1.91 10.09
CA MET A 122 -3.34 2.49 9.38
C MET A 122 -4.03 3.62 10.16
N ALA A 123 -3.84 3.66 11.49
CA ALA A 123 -4.42 4.67 12.38
C ALA A 123 -3.43 5.79 12.75
N TYR A 124 -2.29 5.87 12.06
CA TYR A 124 -1.31 6.91 12.33
C TYR A 124 -1.92 8.31 12.21
N THR A 125 -1.70 9.10 13.24
CA THR A 125 -2.06 10.51 13.27
C THR A 125 -0.78 11.35 13.25
N PRO A 126 -0.62 12.27 12.28
CA PRO A 126 0.54 13.15 12.26
C PRO A 126 0.65 13.96 13.58
N PRO A 127 1.86 14.11 14.14
CA PRO A 127 2.08 14.92 15.32
C PRO A 127 1.93 16.41 15.01
N ALA A 128 1.83 17.24 16.05
CA ALA A 128 1.68 18.69 15.90
C ALA A 128 2.88 19.33 15.15
N ASP A 129 4.08 18.74 15.30
CA ASP A 129 5.32 19.17 14.63
C ASP A 129 5.58 18.43 13.32
N GLN A 130 4.54 17.89 12.65
CA GLN A 130 4.68 17.12 11.40
C GLN A 130 5.58 17.81 10.36
N LYS A 131 5.55 19.13 10.27
CA LYS A 131 6.37 19.88 9.31
C LYS A 131 7.86 19.69 9.58
N GLU A 132 8.26 19.75 10.84
CA GLU A 132 9.68 19.59 11.24
C GLU A 132 10.10 18.12 11.20
N LEU A 133 9.23 17.23 11.66
CA LEU A 133 9.42 15.78 11.51
C LEU A 133 9.62 15.39 10.04
N GLY A 134 8.75 15.86 9.16
CA GLY A 134 8.80 15.53 7.74
C GLY A 134 10.10 16.02 7.05
N LYS A 135 10.62 17.18 7.44
CA LYS A 135 11.93 17.66 6.93
C LYS A 135 13.06 16.72 7.35
N ARG A 136 13.13 16.38 8.65
CA ARG A 136 14.15 15.43 9.16
C ARG A 136 14.06 14.08 8.47
N LEU A 137 12.85 13.56 8.28
CA LEU A 137 12.63 12.29 7.59
C LEU A 137 12.98 12.36 6.10
N ALA A 138 12.73 13.49 5.43
CA ALA A 138 13.10 13.67 4.04
C ALA A 138 14.62 13.59 3.85
N GLU A 139 15.39 14.19 4.74
CA GLU A 139 16.86 14.09 4.77
C GLU A 139 17.32 12.66 5.08
N LEU A 140 16.81 12.09 6.18
CA LEU A 140 17.17 10.75 6.63
C LEU A 140 16.89 9.67 5.60
N TYR A 141 15.77 9.78 4.89
CA TYR A 141 15.34 8.79 3.90
C TYR A 141 15.79 9.15 2.48
N HIS A 142 16.59 10.22 2.32
CA HIS A 142 17.07 10.69 1.02
C HIS A 142 15.92 10.85 0.02
N VAL A 143 14.87 11.58 0.42
CA VAL A 143 13.75 11.90 -0.46
C VAL A 143 14.22 12.95 -1.47
N ARG A 144 13.97 12.70 -2.75
CA ARG A 144 14.33 13.64 -3.82
C ARG A 144 13.59 14.98 -3.64
N SER A 145 14.15 16.04 -4.22
CA SER A 145 13.53 17.37 -4.20
C SER A 145 12.13 17.36 -4.87
N PRO A 146 11.23 18.27 -4.48
CA PRO A 146 9.93 18.41 -5.14
C PRO A 146 10.03 18.61 -6.65
N ALA A 147 11.03 19.34 -7.13
CA ALA A 147 11.27 19.53 -8.57
C ALA A 147 11.56 18.17 -9.26
N ALA A 148 12.48 17.37 -8.70
CA ALA A 148 12.82 16.06 -9.24
C ALA A 148 11.68 15.04 -9.11
N LEU A 149 10.84 15.14 -8.05
CA LEU A 149 9.68 14.27 -7.88
C LEU A 149 8.53 14.63 -8.83
N SER A 150 8.44 15.89 -9.26
CA SER A 150 7.38 16.40 -10.14
C SER A 150 7.75 16.35 -11.62
N ASP A 151 8.95 15.86 -11.95
CA ASP A 151 9.34 15.63 -13.34
C ASP A 151 8.46 14.55 -13.98
N CYS A 152 8.06 14.77 -15.23
CA CYS A 152 7.16 13.87 -15.95
C CYS A 152 7.69 12.42 -16.00
N SER A 153 9.01 12.27 -16.21
CA SER A 153 9.68 10.97 -16.31
C SER A 153 9.74 10.20 -14.98
N THR A 154 9.39 10.83 -13.86
CA THR A 154 9.27 10.14 -12.57
C THR A 154 8.11 9.16 -12.56
N CYS A 155 7.01 9.48 -13.26
CA CYS A 155 5.79 8.68 -13.32
C CYS A 155 5.48 8.14 -14.70
N HIS A 156 5.95 8.78 -15.77
CA HIS A 156 5.65 8.43 -17.16
C HIS A 156 6.90 8.00 -17.92
N ARG A 157 6.83 6.87 -18.63
CA ARG A 157 7.91 6.35 -19.46
C ARG A 157 7.38 5.88 -20.79
#